data_3b4574d8f42967b1e517e48c52dcbec8
#
_entry.id   3b4574d8f42967b1e517e48c52dcbec8
#
_cell.length_a   1.000
_cell.length_b   1.000
_cell.length_c   1.000
_cell.angle_alpha   90.00
_cell.angle_beta   90.00
_cell.angle_gamma   90.00
#
_symmetry.space_group_name_H-M   'P 1'
#
loop_
_entity.id
_entity.type
_entity.pdbx_description
1 polymer ?
#
loop_
_entity_poly.entity_id
_entity_poly.type
_entity_poly.pdbx_seq_one_letter_code
_entity_poly.pdbx_strand_id
1 'polypeptide(L)'
;MKKVVEFLNANPVQYLATVGRDGKAKCRPFMFAGELDGKLWFCTNNQKDVYKDMQANPEIEISVSSPEYAWIRLHGKAVFENNMAAKEMCIKNPIVKGQYGEATNPIFEVFYLEDPHGVIADFSGNPPFEF
;
A
#
# COMPACT_ATOMS: atom_id res chain seq x y z
N MET A 1 -5.21 -14.14 -2.19
CA MET A 1 -4.20 -13.16 -1.71
C MET A 1 -2.78 -13.43 -2.22
N LYS A 2 -2.42 -14.68 -2.42
CA LYS A 2 -1.07 -15.04 -2.93
C LYS A 2 -0.71 -14.33 -4.23
N LYS A 3 -1.61 -14.32 -5.22
CA LYS A 3 -1.37 -13.63 -6.49
C LYS A 3 -1.21 -12.13 -6.33
N VAL A 4 -1.95 -11.53 -5.40
CA VAL A 4 -1.85 -10.10 -5.09
C VAL A 4 -0.47 -9.77 -4.52
N VAL A 5 -0.03 -10.55 -3.54
CA VAL A 5 1.29 -10.38 -2.91
C VAL A 5 2.40 -10.55 -3.95
N GLU A 6 2.32 -11.59 -4.78
CA GLU A 6 3.30 -11.82 -5.84
C GLU A 6 3.36 -10.65 -6.83
N PHE A 7 2.20 -10.13 -7.24
CA PHE A 7 2.13 -9.01 -8.17
C PHE A 7 2.75 -7.74 -7.59
N LEU A 8 2.41 -7.42 -6.35
CA LEU A 8 2.95 -6.24 -5.66
C LEU A 8 4.46 -6.35 -5.44
N ASN A 9 4.96 -7.51 -5.08
CA ASN A 9 6.39 -7.74 -4.90
C ASN A 9 7.16 -7.66 -6.22
N ALA A 10 6.57 -8.13 -7.31
CA ALA A 10 7.19 -8.06 -8.64
C ALA A 10 7.20 -6.64 -9.22
N ASN A 11 6.32 -5.77 -8.74
CA ASN A 11 6.18 -4.40 -9.22
C ASN A 11 6.21 -3.45 -8.01
N PRO A 12 7.39 -3.21 -7.42
CA PRO A 12 7.50 -2.68 -6.05
C PRO A 12 7.11 -1.22 -5.87
N VAL A 13 7.10 -0.42 -6.92
CA VAL A 13 6.66 0.98 -6.82
C VAL A 13 5.23 1.07 -7.34
N GLN A 14 4.28 1.06 -6.43
CA GLN A 14 2.87 1.23 -6.74
C GLN A 14 2.49 2.71 -6.64
N TYR A 15 1.26 3.02 -7.06
CA TYR A 15 0.67 4.35 -6.91
C TYR A 15 -0.58 4.25 -6.06
N LEU A 16 -0.61 5.06 -5.00
CA LEU A 16 -1.68 5.09 -4.01
C LEU A 16 -2.56 6.31 -4.25
N ALA A 17 -3.83 6.08 -4.52
CA ALA A 17 -4.84 7.12 -4.63
C ALA A 17 -5.59 7.27 -3.31
N THR A 18 -5.78 8.51 -2.89
CA THR A 18 -6.53 8.87 -1.69
C THR A 18 -7.52 9.98 -1.99
N VAL A 19 -8.49 10.15 -1.10
CA VAL A 19 -9.38 11.33 -1.12
C VAL A 19 -8.77 12.38 -0.20
N GLY A 20 -8.40 13.52 -0.77
CA GLY A 20 -7.83 14.62 0.01
C GLY A 20 -8.84 15.23 0.97
N ARG A 21 -8.36 15.85 2.05
CA ARG A 21 -9.21 16.59 3.00
C ARG A 21 -9.95 17.75 2.33
N ASP A 22 -9.46 18.20 1.17
CA ASP A 22 -10.11 19.20 0.31
C ASP A 22 -11.16 18.57 -0.64
N GLY A 23 -11.40 17.27 -0.56
CA GLY A 23 -12.33 16.54 -1.41
C GLY A 23 -11.78 16.18 -2.78
N LYS A 24 -10.53 16.51 -3.08
CA LYS A 24 -9.91 16.26 -4.38
C LYS A 24 -9.16 14.93 -4.39
N ALA A 25 -9.07 14.31 -5.56
CA ALA A 25 -8.27 13.10 -5.75
C ALA A 25 -6.79 13.41 -5.61
N LYS A 26 -6.06 12.57 -4.89
CA LYS A 26 -4.61 12.65 -4.70
C LYS A 26 -3.98 11.32 -5.07
N CYS A 27 -2.78 11.35 -5.64
CA CYS A 27 -2.06 10.13 -6.02
C CYS A 27 -0.55 10.33 -5.88
N ARG A 28 0.15 9.31 -5.39
CA ARG A 28 1.61 9.36 -5.20
C ARG A 28 2.19 7.95 -5.17
N PRO A 29 3.51 7.81 -5.42
CA PRO A 29 4.15 6.50 -5.30
C PRO A 29 4.18 6.01 -3.86
N PHE A 30 3.99 4.69 -3.71
CA PHE A 30 4.08 3.97 -2.44
C PHE A 30 4.76 2.63 -2.69
N MET A 31 5.24 2.00 -1.62
CA MET A 31 5.85 0.67 -1.71
C MET A 31 5.14 -0.29 -0.77
N PHE A 32 4.69 -1.43 -1.32
CA PHE A 32 4.18 -2.54 -0.53
C PHE A 32 5.28 -3.07 0.38
N ALA A 33 5.00 -3.21 1.67
CA ALA A 33 5.98 -3.69 2.63
C ALA A 33 6.00 -5.21 2.75
N GLY A 34 4.84 -5.84 2.72
CA GLY A 34 4.73 -7.29 2.82
C GLY A 34 3.41 -7.74 3.42
N GLU A 35 3.20 -9.05 3.42
CA GLU A 35 2.07 -9.69 4.10
C GLU A 35 2.52 -10.15 5.49
N LEU A 36 1.71 -9.84 6.49
CA LEU A 36 1.92 -10.29 7.86
C LEU A 36 0.56 -10.52 8.51
N ASP A 37 0.36 -11.70 9.08
CA ASP A 37 -0.89 -12.12 9.72
C ASP A 37 -2.12 -11.99 8.79
N GLY A 38 -1.92 -12.34 7.51
CA GLY A 38 -2.97 -12.29 6.49
C GLY A 38 -3.36 -10.90 6.03
N LYS A 39 -2.59 -9.87 6.40
CA LYS A 39 -2.85 -8.47 6.07
C LYS A 39 -1.76 -7.91 5.17
N LEU A 40 -2.14 -7.00 4.29
CA LEU A 40 -1.23 -6.30 3.39
C LEU A 40 -0.79 -4.99 4.04
N TRP A 41 0.51 -4.86 4.32
CA TRP A 41 1.06 -3.74 5.08
C TRP A 41 1.81 -2.75 4.21
N PHE A 42 1.69 -1.49 4.60
CA PHE A 42 2.36 -0.34 3.99
C PHE A 42 2.85 0.58 5.10
N CYS A 43 3.76 1.48 4.78
CA CYS A 43 4.26 2.45 5.77
C CYS A 43 4.27 3.87 5.21
N THR A 44 4.22 4.82 6.13
CA THR A 44 4.31 6.25 5.86
C THR A 44 4.82 6.96 7.11
N ASN A 45 4.67 8.27 7.18
CA ASN A 45 4.92 8.99 8.43
C ASN A 45 3.78 9.95 8.74
N ASN A 46 3.62 10.27 10.01
CA ASN A 46 2.49 11.05 10.51
C ASN A 46 2.59 12.55 10.25
N GLN A 47 3.67 13.00 9.62
CA GLN A 47 3.86 14.40 9.23
C GLN A 47 3.35 14.68 7.80
N LYS A 48 3.13 13.62 7.01
CA LYS A 48 2.71 13.75 5.61
C LYS A 48 1.22 14.03 5.46
N ASP A 49 0.86 14.78 4.42
CA ASP A 49 -0.54 15.01 4.06
C ASP A 49 -1.29 13.72 3.75
N VAL A 50 -0.62 12.74 3.12
CA VAL A 50 -1.24 11.45 2.82
C VAL A 50 -1.72 10.73 4.09
N TYR A 51 -0.93 10.78 5.18
CA TYR A 51 -1.35 10.23 6.47
C TYR A 51 -2.61 10.92 6.98
N LYS A 52 -2.59 12.25 6.99
CA LYS A 52 -3.71 13.07 7.49
C LYS A 52 -4.96 12.87 6.64
N ASP A 53 -4.81 12.75 5.32
CA ASP A 53 -5.90 12.48 4.40
C ASP A 53 -6.52 11.10 4.66
N MET A 54 -5.70 10.06 4.88
CA MET A 54 -6.20 8.72 5.20
C MET A 54 -6.85 8.63 6.60
N GLN A 55 -6.41 9.45 7.55
CA GLN A 55 -7.10 9.56 8.83
C GLN A 55 -8.50 10.15 8.67
N ALA A 56 -8.67 11.13 7.77
CA ALA A 56 -9.96 11.76 7.50
C ALA A 56 -10.86 10.88 6.63
N ASN A 57 -10.31 10.19 5.66
CA ASN A 57 -11.03 9.26 4.78
C ASN A 57 -10.14 8.06 4.46
N PRO A 58 -10.44 6.88 5.01
CA PRO A 58 -9.60 5.70 4.86
C PRO A 58 -9.72 4.99 3.51
N GLU A 59 -10.65 5.38 2.64
CA GLU A 59 -10.83 4.75 1.34
C GLU A 59 -9.64 5.03 0.44
N ILE A 60 -8.97 3.96 -0.02
CA ILE A 60 -7.79 4.08 -0.89
C ILE A 60 -7.86 3.07 -2.03
N GLU A 61 -7.15 3.39 -3.10
CA GLU A 61 -6.92 2.46 -4.20
C GLU A 61 -5.45 2.48 -4.58
N ILE A 62 -4.92 1.31 -4.86
CA ILE A 62 -3.52 1.12 -5.26
C ILE A 62 -3.51 0.50 -6.65
N SER A 63 -2.66 1.02 -7.52
CA SER A 63 -2.50 0.48 -8.86
C SER A 63 -1.04 0.48 -9.27
N VAL A 64 -0.66 -0.51 -10.07
CA VAL A 64 0.62 -0.59 -10.75
C VAL A 64 0.47 -1.52 -11.94
N SER A 65 1.22 -1.24 -13.01
CA SER A 65 1.30 -2.14 -14.15
C SER A 65 2.65 -2.83 -14.21
N SER A 66 2.66 -4.07 -14.72
CA SER A 66 3.88 -4.81 -15.00
C SER A 66 4.49 -4.37 -16.34
N PRO A 67 5.78 -4.71 -16.61
CA PRO A 67 6.37 -4.45 -17.91
C PRO A 67 5.65 -5.12 -19.07
N GLU A 68 4.89 -6.19 -18.82
CA GLU A 68 4.10 -6.94 -19.81
C GLU A 68 2.67 -6.41 -19.97
N TYR A 69 2.39 -5.21 -19.38
CA TYR A 69 1.09 -4.56 -19.46
C TYR A 69 -0.06 -5.30 -18.76
N ALA A 70 0.26 -6.13 -17.77
CA ALA A 70 -0.72 -6.53 -16.77
C ALA A 70 -0.80 -5.43 -15.71
N TRP A 71 -1.94 -5.31 -15.02
CA TRP A 71 -2.08 -4.32 -13.97
C TRP A 71 -2.94 -4.86 -12.83
N ILE A 72 -2.74 -4.28 -11.66
CA ILE A 72 -3.57 -4.51 -10.49
C ILE A 72 -4.34 -3.24 -10.14
N ARG A 73 -5.57 -3.39 -9.70
CA ARG A 73 -6.33 -2.37 -8.99
C ARG A 73 -6.76 -2.98 -7.67
N LEU A 74 -6.19 -2.47 -6.60
CA LEU A 74 -6.40 -2.97 -5.24
C LEU A 74 -7.09 -1.90 -4.43
N HIS A 75 -8.30 -2.17 -3.99
CA HIS A 75 -9.12 -1.26 -3.19
C HIS A 75 -9.23 -1.76 -1.76
N GLY A 76 -9.28 -0.85 -0.81
CA GLY A 76 -9.50 -1.19 0.59
C GLY A 76 -9.54 0.04 1.47
N LYS A 77 -9.67 -0.19 2.78
CA LYS A 77 -9.62 0.88 3.78
C LYS A 77 -8.30 0.81 4.52
N ALA A 78 -7.62 1.94 4.63
CA ALA A 78 -6.39 2.04 5.41
C ALA A 78 -6.70 2.01 6.91
N VAL A 79 -6.10 1.06 7.62
CA VAL A 79 -6.21 0.96 9.09
C VAL A 79 -4.81 1.11 9.68
N PHE A 80 -4.59 2.20 10.39
CA PHE A 80 -3.33 2.43 11.09
C PHE A 80 -3.33 1.68 12.41
N GLU A 81 -2.24 0.98 12.67
CA GLU A 81 -2.08 0.19 13.88
C GLU A 81 -0.63 0.28 14.34
N ASN A 82 -0.43 0.51 15.63
CA ASN A 82 0.91 0.48 16.20
C ASN A 82 1.36 -0.98 16.37
N ASN A 83 1.89 -1.55 15.27
CA ASN A 83 2.31 -2.95 15.22
C ASN A 83 3.82 -3.00 14.99
N MET A 84 4.55 -3.40 16.03
CA MET A 84 6.02 -3.43 15.99
C MET A 84 6.55 -4.43 14.97
N ALA A 85 5.92 -5.60 14.84
CA ALA A 85 6.34 -6.61 13.87
C ALA A 85 6.20 -6.08 12.43
N ALA A 86 5.11 -5.35 12.12
CA ALA A 86 4.93 -4.71 10.83
C ALA A 86 5.95 -3.59 10.60
N LYS A 87 6.22 -2.79 11.61
CA LYS A 87 7.26 -1.74 11.55
C LYS A 87 8.64 -2.31 11.28
N GLU A 88 9.00 -3.40 11.96
CA GLU A 88 10.27 -4.09 11.73
C GLU A 88 10.37 -4.68 10.32
N MET A 89 9.27 -5.20 9.80
CA MET A 89 9.21 -5.69 8.43
C MET A 89 9.48 -4.56 7.43
N CYS A 90 8.86 -3.40 7.61
CA CYS A 90 9.06 -2.23 6.75
C CYS A 90 10.50 -1.72 6.78
N ILE A 91 11.13 -1.68 7.95
CA ILE A 91 12.50 -1.18 8.14
C ILE A 91 13.55 -2.07 7.45
N LYS A 92 13.23 -3.30 7.13
CA LYS A 92 14.14 -4.17 6.35
C LYS A 92 14.41 -3.61 4.95
N ASN A 93 13.50 -2.79 4.40
CA ASN A 93 13.75 -2.10 3.14
C ASN A 93 14.78 -0.98 3.37
N PRO A 94 15.92 -0.98 2.63
CA PRO A 94 16.98 0.01 2.83
C PRO A 94 16.53 1.46 2.64
N ILE A 95 15.58 1.70 1.75
CA ILE A 95 15.04 3.05 1.50
C ILE A 95 14.27 3.53 2.73
N VAL A 96 13.43 2.68 3.29
CA VAL A 96 12.65 2.99 4.50
C VAL A 96 13.58 3.20 5.69
N LYS A 97 14.55 2.31 5.86
CA LYS A 97 15.56 2.43 6.91
C LYS A 97 16.36 3.73 6.78
N GLY A 98 16.72 4.11 5.56
CA GLY A 98 17.42 5.36 5.29
C GLY A 98 16.63 6.59 5.71
N GLN A 99 15.30 6.54 5.61
CA GLN A 99 14.43 7.65 5.99
C GLN A 99 14.13 7.72 7.49
N TYR A 100 13.92 6.58 8.14
CA TYR A 100 13.40 6.54 9.51
C TYR A 100 14.37 5.98 10.53
N GLY A 101 15.39 5.25 10.10
CA GLY A 101 16.42 4.66 10.96
C GLY A 101 15.94 3.43 11.70
N GLU A 102 14.99 3.58 12.60
CA GLU A 102 14.52 2.51 13.49
C GLU A 102 12.99 2.44 13.50
N ALA A 103 12.47 1.23 13.76
CA ALA A 103 11.03 0.98 13.88
C ALA A 103 10.37 1.79 15.00
N THR A 104 11.15 2.20 16.00
CA THR A 104 10.69 3.01 17.15
C THR A 104 10.60 4.49 16.88
N ASN A 105 11.00 4.96 15.68
CA ASN A 105 10.90 6.37 15.32
C ASN A 105 9.44 6.85 15.51
N PRO A 106 9.19 7.91 16.31
CA PRO A 106 7.84 8.31 16.66
C PRO A 106 7.00 8.85 15.50
N ILE A 107 7.62 9.26 14.38
CA ILE A 107 6.85 9.71 13.22
C ILE A 107 6.51 8.56 12.26
N PHE A 108 7.13 7.38 12.43
CA PHE A 108 6.97 6.23 11.55
C PHE A 108 5.65 5.51 11.84
N GLU A 109 4.80 5.38 10.81
CA GLU A 109 3.47 4.78 10.92
C GLU A 109 3.32 3.64 9.92
N VAL A 110 2.61 2.59 10.32
CA VAL A 110 2.24 1.49 9.42
C VAL A 110 0.73 1.34 9.38
N PHE A 111 0.23 0.88 8.24
CA PHE A 111 -1.18 0.58 8.06
C PHE A 111 -1.35 -0.67 7.22
N TYR A 112 -2.48 -1.32 7.39
CA TYR A 112 -2.90 -2.43 6.54
C TYR A 112 -4.21 -2.10 5.85
N LEU A 113 -4.56 -2.90 4.84
CA LEU A 113 -5.83 -2.75 4.14
C LEU A 113 -6.89 -3.64 4.77
N GLU A 114 -8.00 -3.04 5.19
CA GLU A 114 -9.21 -3.73 5.59
C GLU A 114 -10.05 -3.98 4.35
N ASP A 115 -10.61 -5.19 4.24
CA ASP A 115 -11.45 -5.62 3.12
C ASP A 115 -10.78 -5.40 1.75
N PRO A 116 -9.55 -5.90 1.54
CA PRO A 116 -8.89 -5.73 0.26
C PRO A 116 -9.59 -6.51 -0.84
N HIS A 117 -9.88 -5.84 -1.95
CA HIS A 117 -10.51 -6.44 -3.11
C HIS A 117 -10.11 -5.69 -4.38
N GLY A 118 -10.30 -6.32 -5.51
CA GLY A 118 -9.98 -5.71 -6.78
C GLY A 118 -9.77 -6.71 -7.90
N VAL A 119 -8.91 -6.35 -8.85
CA VAL A 119 -8.64 -7.18 -10.03
C VAL A 119 -7.16 -7.14 -10.41
N ILE A 120 -6.70 -8.24 -10.99
CA ILE A 120 -5.48 -8.29 -11.78
C ILE A 120 -5.91 -8.64 -13.21
N ALA A 121 -5.55 -7.80 -14.17
CA ALA A 121 -6.02 -7.91 -15.55
C ALA A 121 -4.87 -7.65 -16.53
N ASP A 122 -5.10 -7.99 -17.79
CA ASP A 122 -4.18 -7.72 -18.88
C ASP A 122 -4.95 -7.58 -20.21
N PHE A 123 -4.22 -7.42 -21.29
CA PHE A 123 -4.81 -7.26 -22.63
C PHE A 123 -4.93 -8.59 -23.40
N SER A 124 -4.75 -9.74 -22.74
CA SER A 124 -4.78 -11.07 -23.39
C SER A 124 -6.17 -11.49 -23.90
N GLY A 125 -7.23 -10.85 -23.37
CA GLY A 125 -8.59 -11.29 -23.61
C GLY A 125 -9.08 -12.33 -22.60
N ASN A 126 -8.22 -12.81 -21.72
CA ASN A 126 -8.60 -13.68 -20.60
C ASN A 126 -9.43 -12.89 -19.58
N PRO A 127 -10.36 -13.56 -18.86
CA PRO A 127 -11.08 -12.91 -17.77
C PRO A 127 -10.12 -12.37 -16.71
N PRO A 128 -10.39 -11.19 -16.13
CA PRO A 128 -9.56 -10.70 -15.04
C PRO A 128 -9.63 -11.62 -13.81
N PHE A 129 -8.53 -11.67 -13.06
CA PHE A 129 -8.51 -12.33 -11.78
C PHE A 129 -9.13 -11.39 -10.74
N GLU A 130 -10.28 -11.75 -10.21
CA GLU A 130 -10.96 -10.97 -9.17
C GLU A 130 -10.65 -11.52 -7.80
N PHE A 131 -10.52 -10.63 -6.83
CA PHE A 131 -10.24 -11.01 -5.45
C PHE A 131 -10.94 -10.09 -4.46
#